data_7ba979d8bf3623a941ee34aab706599c
#
_entry.id   7ba979d8bf3623a941ee34aab706599c
#
_cell.length_a   1.000
_cell.length_b   1.000
_cell.length_c   1.000
_cell.angle_alpha   90.00
_cell.angle_beta   90.00
_cell.angle_gamma   90.00
#
_symmetry.space_group_name_H-M   'P 1'
#
loop_
_entity.id
_entity.type
_entity.pdbx_description
1 polymer ?
#
loop_
_entity_poly.entity_id
_entity_poly.type
_entity_poly.pdbx_seq_one_letter_code
_entity_poly.pdbx_strand_id
1 'polypeptide(L)'
;HEDKYHHFDLKINERGIDVKGLKKISRSDKAPTEHFHWVEIKNVSGKNGWAYSSCGYIIFETNDYWVIVETLELQDLVKNKVVKEYVDNTSEALYKLYQRKGRKDIITLVKTIDLMKIAYCVLDKSDVKS
;
A
#
# COMPACT_ATOMS: atom_id res chain seq x y z
N HIS A 1 -0.13 25.20 -1.84
CA HIS A 1 0.70 24.16 -1.27
C HIS A 1 0.34 23.86 0.18
N GLU A 2 0.39 24.86 1.06
CA GLU A 2 -0.12 24.72 2.42
C GLU A 2 -1.60 24.41 2.41
N ASP A 3 -2.35 25.11 1.59
CA ASP A 3 -3.80 24.90 1.45
C ASP A 3 -4.12 23.46 1.05
N LYS A 4 -3.33 22.91 0.14
CA LYS A 4 -3.49 21.53 -0.29
C LYS A 4 -3.28 20.56 0.86
N TYR A 5 -2.27 20.81 1.69
CA TYR A 5 -1.96 19.98 2.83
C TYR A 5 -3.06 20.05 3.89
N HIS A 6 -3.52 21.26 4.22
CA HIS A 6 -4.60 21.45 5.18
C HIS A 6 -5.90 20.82 4.72
N HIS A 7 -6.21 20.93 3.43
CA HIS A 7 -7.41 20.33 2.87
C HIS A 7 -7.37 18.81 3.01
N PHE A 8 -6.22 18.21 2.74
CA PHE A 8 -6.03 16.79 2.88
C PHE A 8 -6.19 16.35 4.34
N ASP A 9 -5.61 17.09 5.28
CA ASP A 9 -5.70 16.81 6.71
C ASP A 9 -7.14 16.74 7.20
N LEU A 10 -7.98 17.67 6.76
CA LEU A 10 -9.39 17.66 7.13
C LEU A 10 -10.09 16.40 6.66
N LYS A 11 -9.82 15.97 5.46
CA LYS A 11 -10.41 14.74 4.93
C LYS A 11 -9.91 13.51 5.67
N ILE A 12 -8.65 13.47 6.01
CA ILE A 12 -8.05 12.39 6.79
C ILE A 12 -8.79 12.24 8.12
N ASN A 13 -8.98 13.33 8.84
CA ASN A 13 -9.63 13.30 10.15
C ASN A 13 -11.05 12.76 10.08
N GLU A 14 -11.75 12.98 8.98
CA GLU A 14 -13.11 12.49 8.81
C GLU A 14 -13.17 11.01 8.44
N ARG A 15 -12.21 10.53 7.66
CA ARG A 15 -12.29 9.21 7.03
C ARG A 15 -11.30 8.19 7.59
N GLY A 16 -10.30 8.66 8.32
CA GLY A 16 -9.24 7.82 8.83
C GLY A 16 -8.16 7.54 7.79
N ILE A 17 -6.98 7.26 8.28
CA ILE A 17 -5.83 6.91 7.43
C ILE A 17 -5.10 5.72 8.02
N ASP A 18 -4.37 5.03 7.15
CA ASP A 18 -3.46 3.96 7.53
C ASP A 18 -2.13 4.25 6.82
N VAL A 19 -1.03 4.29 7.56
CA VAL A 19 0.29 4.59 7.00
C VAL A 19 1.10 3.32 6.90
N LYS A 20 1.60 3.05 5.68
CA LYS A 20 2.43 1.88 5.40
C LYS A 20 3.85 2.34 5.08
N GLY A 21 4.78 2.06 5.99
CA GLY A 21 6.18 2.39 5.81
C GLY A 21 6.89 1.50 4.81
N LEU A 22 8.14 1.84 4.55
CA LEU A 22 9.00 1.05 3.68
C LEU A 22 9.19 -0.36 4.24
N LYS A 23 9.18 -1.36 3.38
CA LYS A 23 9.31 -2.76 3.78
C LYS A 23 10.28 -3.51 2.87
N LYS A 24 10.91 -4.52 3.43
CA LYS A 24 11.68 -5.48 2.64
C LYS A 24 10.72 -6.40 1.87
N ILE A 25 11.16 -6.85 0.71
CA ILE A 25 10.41 -7.84 -0.05
C ILE A 25 10.73 -9.23 0.47
N SER A 26 12.00 -9.51 0.76
CA SER A 26 12.47 -10.76 1.30
C SER A 26 13.24 -10.50 2.58
N ARG A 27 13.23 -11.47 3.51
CA ARG A 27 13.99 -11.37 4.75
C ARG A 27 15.50 -11.21 4.50
N SER A 28 15.98 -11.74 3.37
CA SER A 28 17.40 -11.66 3.01
C SER A 28 17.80 -10.31 2.44
N ASP A 29 16.86 -9.43 2.12
CA ASP A 29 17.18 -8.11 1.63
C ASP A 29 17.90 -7.30 2.70
N LYS A 30 18.91 -6.53 2.29
CA LYS A 30 19.70 -5.72 3.22
C LYS A 30 18.93 -4.52 3.74
N ALA A 31 17.99 -3.99 2.94
CA ALA A 31 17.26 -2.80 3.28
C ALA A 31 15.84 -2.84 2.68
N PRO A 32 14.91 -2.07 3.24
CA PRO A 32 13.60 -1.91 2.61
C PRO A 32 13.73 -1.25 1.24
N THR A 33 12.76 -1.49 0.38
CA THR A 33 12.70 -0.86 -0.94
C THR A 33 11.55 0.14 -1.02
N GLU A 34 11.72 1.19 -1.83
CA GLU A 34 10.65 2.12 -2.12
C GLU A 34 9.92 1.81 -3.43
N HIS A 35 10.41 0.84 -4.20
CA HIS A 35 9.88 0.57 -5.55
C HIS A 35 8.67 -0.33 -5.56
N PHE A 36 8.46 -1.08 -4.49
CA PHE A 36 7.36 -2.01 -4.36
C PHE A 36 6.76 -1.93 -2.96
N HIS A 37 5.47 -2.22 -2.86
CA HIS A 37 4.78 -2.26 -1.58
C HIS A 37 3.94 -3.51 -1.46
N TRP A 38 3.95 -4.10 -0.26
CA TRP A 38 3.05 -5.21 0.06
C TRP A 38 1.65 -4.66 0.32
N VAL A 39 0.66 -5.36 -0.19
CA VAL A 39 -0.75 -5.04 0.02
C VAL A 39 -1.42 -6.28 0.59
N GLU A 40 -2.05 -6.14 1.75
CA GLU A 40 -2.72 -7.27 2.42
C GLU A 40 -4.15 -7.40 1.94
N ILE A 41 -4.44 -8.55 1.33
CA ILE A 41 -5.77 -8.88 0.81
C ILE A 41 -6.57 -9.62 1.85
N LYS A 42 -5.97 -10.58 2.56
CA LYS A 42 -6.57 -11.27 3.69
C LYS A 42 -5.63 -11.22 4.89
N ASN A 43 -6.20 -11.06 6.07
CA ASN A 43 -5.42 -10.98 7.30
C ASN A 43 -5.15 -12.37 7.89
N VAL A 44 -4.44 -12.41 9.01
CA VAL A 44 -4.04 -13.67 9.66
C VAL A 44 -5.24 -14.51 10.11
N SER A 45 -6.41 -13.92 10.25
CA SER A 45 -7.65 -14.63 10.59
C SER A 45 -8.40 -15.12 9.35
N GLY A 46 -7.91 -14.85 8.15
CA GLY A 46 -8.55 -15.20 6.89
C GLY A 46 -9.69 -14.28 6.49
N LYS A 47 -9.84 -13.14 7.18
CA LYS A 47 -10.84 -12.11 6.85
C LYS A 47 -10.20 -11.06 5.95
N ASN A 48 -10.99 -10.07 5.54
CA ASN A 48 -10.47 -8.99 4.71
C ASN A 48 -9.25 -8.33 5.33
N GLY A 49 -8.20 -8.16 4.53
CA GLY A 49 -7.00 -7.46 4.92
C GLY A 49 -7.20 -5.94 4.85
N TRP A 50 -6.15 -5.20 5.18
CA TRP A 50 -6.25 -3.75 5.26
C TRP A 50 -6.55 -3.07 3.90
N ALA A 51 -6.31 -3.75 2.78
CA ALA A 51 -6.69 -3.21 1.47
C ALA A 51 -8.20 -3.01 1.35
N TYR A 52 -8.97 -3.76 2.14
CA TYR A 52 -10.44 -3.71 2.13
C TYR A 52 -11.00 -3.14 3.44
N SER A 53 -10.18 -2.38 4.17
CA SER A 53 -10.62 -1.74 5.41
C SER A 53 -11.59 -0.60 5.11
N SER A 54 -12.27 -0.14 6.15
CA SER A 54 -13.15 1.03 6.06
C SER A 54 -12.39 2.35 6.11
N CYS A 55 -11.07 2.29 6.24
CA CYS A 55 -10.21 3.47 6.22
C CYS A 55 -10.36 4.21 4.89
N GLY A 56 -10.39 5.55 4.93
CA GLY A 56 -10.57 6.34 3.71
C GLY A 56 -9.33 6.41 2.83
N TYR A 57 -8.17 6.44 3.47
CA TYR A 57 -6.90 6.62 2.77
C TYR A 57 -5.84 5.68 3.31
N ILE A 58 -4.96 5.27 2.42
CA ILE A 58 -3.75 4.52 2.76
C ILE A 58 -2.58 5.33 2.22
N ILE A 59 -1.58 5.57 3.07
CA ILE A 59 -0.41 6.34 2.70
C ILE A 59 0.78 5.40 2.60
N PHE A 60 1.40 5.37 1.44
CA PHE A 60 2.59 4.54 1.21
C PHE A 60 3.83 5.42 1.23
N GLU A 61 4.85 4.97 1.95
CA GLU A 61 6.10 5.69 2.08
C GLU A 61 7.04 5.40 0.91
N THR A 62 7.70 6.45 0.40
CA THR A 62 8.90 6.33 -0.42
C THR A 62 10.02 7.09 0.28
N ASN A 63 11.21 7.08 -0.29
CA ASN A 63 12.32 7.82 0.31
C ASN A 63 12.03 9.32 0.40
N ASP A 64 11.41 9.89 -0.62
CA ASP A 64 11.19 11.33 -0.72
C ASP A 64 9.74 11.75 -0.66
N TYR A 65 8.80 10.83 -0.77
CA TYR A 65 7.38 11.16 -0.91
C TYR A 65 6.49 10.34 0.01
N TRP A 66 5.32 10.89 0.27
CA TRP A 66 4.18 10.16 0.81
C TRP A 66 3.14 10.02 -0.30
N VAL A 67 2.81 8.80 -0.67
CA VAL A 67 1.85 8.51 -1.74
C VAL A 67 0.51 8.20 -1.09
N ILE A 68 -0.44 9.11 -1.24
CA ILE A 68 -1.75 9.00 -0.58
C ILE A 68 -2.76 8.45 -1.56
N VAL A 69 -3.33 7.31 -1.24
CA VAL A 69 -4.23 6.59 -2.13
C VAL A 69 -5.58 6.42 -1.44
N GLU A 70 -6.66 6.71 -2.14
CA GLU A 70 -8.00 6.39 -1.63
C GLU A 70 -8.14 4.87 -1.59
N THR A 71 -8.71 4.36 -0.52
CA THR A 71 -8.82 2.92 -0.31
C THR A 71 -9.60 2.24 -1.45
N LEU A 72 -10.64 2.90 -1.95
CA LEU A 72 -11.41 2.35 -3.07
C LEU A 72 -10.59 2.25 -4.36
N GLU A 73 -9.68 3.22 -4.60
CA GLU A 73 -8.78 3.18 -5.75
C GLU A 73 -7.77 2.04 -5.63
N LEU A 74 -7.31 1.78 -4.42
CA LEU A 74 -6.42 0.63 -4.18
C LEU A 74 -7.15 -0.69 -4.46
N GLN A 75 -8.40 -0.79 -4.03
CA GLN A 75 -9.22 -1.98 -4.29
C GLN A 75 -9.41 -2.21 -5.78
N ASP A 76 -9.63 -1.14 -6.55
CA ASP A 76 -9.74 -1.22 -8.01
C ASP A 76 -8.43 -1.69 -8.65
N LEU A 77 -7.31 -1.18 -8.16
CA LEU A 77 -5.99 -1.60 -8.65
C LEU A 77 -5.79 -3.10 -8.43
N VAL A 78 -6.10 -3.57 -7.22
CA VAL A 78 -6.00 -4.99 -6.88
C VAL A 78 -6.90 -5.81 -7.79
N LYS A 79 -8.15 -5.40 -7.94
CA LYS A 79 -9.12 -6.12 -8.77
C LYS A 79 -8.67 -6.22 -10.24
N ASN A 80 -8.08 -5.15 -10.77
CA ASN A 80 -7.75 -5.08 -12.18
C ASN A 80 -6.38 -5.68 -12.51
N LYS A 81 -5.43 -5.62 -11.58
CA LYS A 81 -4.05 -6.02 -11.85
C LYS A 81 -3.61 -7.32 -11.21
N VAL A 82 -4.18 -7.69 -10.08
CA VAL A 82 -3.75 -8.90 -9.37
C VAL A 82 -4.36 -10.14 -10.04
N VAL A 83 -3.51 -11.04 -10.46
CA VAL A 83 -3.90 -12.32 -11.04
C VAL A 83 -4.09 -13.30 -9.89
N LYS A 84 -5.15 -14.10 -9.96
CA LYS A 84 -5.46 -15.11 -8.93
C LYS A 84 -4.59 -16.35 -9.10
N GLU A 85 -3.30 -16.15 -8.95
CA GLU A 85 -2.31 -17.21 -9.04
C GLU A 85 -1.47 -17.16 -7.78
N TYR A 86 -1.39 -18.27 -7.05
CA TYR A 86 -0.59 -18.36 -5.83
C TYR A 86 0.85 -18.70 -6.17
N VAL A 87 1.77 -18.01 -5.54
CA VAL A 87 3.20 -18.23 -5.71
C VAL A 87 3.83 -18.59 -4.36
N ASP A 88 4.97 -19.29 -4.41
CA ASP A 88 5.66 -19.78 -3.22
C ASP A 88 6.77 -18.86 -2.74
N ASN A 89 7.22 -17.95 -3.58
CA ASN A 89 8.34 -17.07 -3.28
C ASN A 89 7.93 -15.60 -3.36
N THR A 90 8.47 -14.78 -2.47
CA THR A 90 8.23 -13.33 -2.48
C THR A 90 8.70 -12.69 -3.77
N SER A 91 9.75 -13.22 -4.40
CA SER A 91 10.26 -12.70 -5.67
C SER A 91 9.30 -12.87 -6.85
N GLU A 92 8.29 -13.71 -6.70
CA GLU A 92 7.30 -13.96 -7.75
C GLU A 92 5.95 -13.30 -7.45
N ALA A 93 5.86 -12.54 -6.36
CA ALA A 93 4.60 -12.05 -5.82
C ALA A 93 4.06 -10.80 -6.52
N LEU A 94 4.79 -10.23 -7.48
CA LEU A 94 4.33 -9.01 -8.16
C LEU A 94 3.00 -9.25 -8.88
N TYR A 95 1.96 -8.61 -8.37
CA TYR A 95 0.57 -8.76 -8.83
C TYR A 95 0.08 -10.20 -8.86
N LYS A 96 0.60 -11.03 -7.94
CA LYS A 96 0.16 -12.39 -7.71
C LYS A 96 -0.09 -12.59 -6.22
N LEU A 97 -0.67 -13.72 -5.85
CA LEU A 97 -1.04 -13.99 -4.47
C LEU A 97 0.06 -14.77 -3.77
N TYR A 98 0.54 -14.23 -2.66
CA TYR A 98 1.52 -14.91 -1.83
C TYR A 98 0.90 -15.23 -0.47
N GLN A 99 0.93 -16.53 -0.12
CA GLN A 99 0.42 -17.00 1.15
C GLN A 99 1.47 -17.93 1.75
N ARG A 100 1.92 -17.59 2.96
CA ARG A 100 2.90 -18.43 3.67
C ARG A 100 2.23 -19.72 4.09
N LYS A 101 3.00 -20.80 4.00
CA LYS A 101 2.52 -22.13 4.39
C LYS A 101 2.02 -22.11 5.84
N GLY A 102 0.82 -22.64 6.04
CA GLY A 102 0.21 -22.70 7.37
C GLY A 102 -0.40 -21.38 7.86
N ARG A 103 -0.41 -20.35 7.03
CA ARG A 103 -0.96 -19.03 7.36
C ARG A 103 -2.18 -18.73 6.51
N LYS A 104 -3.08 -17.91 7.04
CA LYS A 104 -4.30 -17.51 6.33
C LYS A 104 -4.16 -16.19 5.61
N ASP A 105 -3.19 -15.37 6.00
CA ASP A 105 -2.99 -14.07 5.39
C ASP A 105 -2.51 -14.22 3.94
N ILE A 106 -3.06 -13.36 3.07
CA ILE A 106 -2.71 -13.33 1.65
C ILE A 106 -2.26 -11.91 1.32
N ILE A 107 -1.07 -11.79 0.75
CA ILE A 107 -0.52 -10.51 0.34
C ILE A 107 -0.15 -10.55 -1.13
N THR A 108 -0.09 -9.38 -1.74
CA THR A 108 0.42 -9.20 -3.10
C THR A 108 1.41 -8.06 -3.11
N LEU A 109 2.31 -8.07 -4.08
CA LEU A 109 3.28 -7.00 -4.25
C LEU A 109 2.83 -6.12 -5.40
N VAL A 110 2.82 -4.80 -5.19
CA VAL A 110 2.43 -3.83 -6.22
C VAL A 110 3.58 -2.87 -6.46
N LYS A 111 3.64 -2.31 -7.67
CA LYS A 111 4.64 -1.29 -8.01
C LYS A 111 4.25 0.05 -7.44
N THR A 112 5.20 0.74 -6.82
CA THR A 112 4.99 2.10 -6.33
C THR A 112 4.54 3.04 -7.45
N ILE A 113 5.10 2.88 -8.64
CA ILE A 113 4.72 3.73 -9.78
C ILE A 113 3.23 3.59 -10.11
N ASP A 114 2.66 2.41 -9.95
CA ASP A 114 1.23 2.20 -10.18
C ASP A 114 0.39 2.83 -9.09
N LEU A 115 0.86 2.81 -7.83
CA LEU A 115 0.22 3.53 -6.74
C LEU A 115 0.23 5.03 -7.00
N MET A 116 1.34 5.56 -7.52
CA MET A 116 1.45 6.98 -7.84
C MET A 116 0.47 7.39 -8.94
N LYS A 117 0.21 6.50 -9.89
CA LYS A 117 -0.75 6.77 -10.98
C LYS A 117 -2.18 6.90 -10.48
N ILE A 118 -2.54 6.19 -9.43
CA ILE A 118 -3.90 6.25 -8.85
C ILE A 118 -3.96 7.15 -7.62
N ALA A 119 -2.87 7.79 -7.24
CA ALA A 119 -2.79 8.56 -6.01
C ALA A 119 -3.77 9.71 -5.99
N TYR A 120 -4.42 9.89 -4.84
CA TYR A 120 -5.19 11.09 -4.57
C TYR A 120 -4.27 12.30 -4.49
N CYS A 121 -3.09 12.10 -3.88
CA CYS A 121 -2.11 13.16 -3.69
C CYS A 121 -0.75 12.53 -3.43
N VAL A 122 0.31 13.18 -3.93
CA VAL A 122 1.69 12.79 -3.61
C VAL A 122 2.33 14.00 -2.93
N LEU A 123 2.75 13.82 -1.69
CA LEU A 123 3.37 14.89 -0.90
C LEU A 123 4.87 14.67 -0.82
N ASP A 124 5.63 15.72 -1.12
CA ASP A 124 7.07 15.71 -0.92
C ASP A 124 7.33 15.78 0.58
N LYS A 125 8.21 14.93 1.09
CA LYS A 125 8.52 14.90 2.52
C LYS A 125 9.11 16.23 3.02
N SER A 126 9.83 16.93 2.17
CA SER A 126 10.40 18.24 2.54
C SER A 126 9.31 19.29 2.75
N ASP A 127 8.17 19.16 2.10
CA ASP A 127 7.04 20.08 2.24
C ASP A 127 6.24 19.85 3.53
N VAL A 128 6.35 18.65 4.11
CA VAL A 128 5.60 18.28 5.31
C VAL A 128 6.35 18.68 6.57
N LYS A 129 7.65 18.91 6.49
CA LYS A 129 8.45 19.38 7.62
C LYS A 129 8.11 20.81 7.91
N SER A 130 7.85 21.10 9.14
CA SER A 130 7.57 22.47 9.56
C SER A 130 8.48 22.86 10.69
#